data_a859f87f64153eca54d08601b3ed814a
#
_entry.id   a859f87f64153eca54d08601b3ed814a
#
_cell.length_a   1.000
_cell.length_b   1.000
_cell.length_c   1.000
_cell.angle_alpha   90.00
_cell.angle_beta   90.00
_cell.angle_gamma   90.00
#
_symmetry.space_group_name_H-M   'P 1'
#
loop_
_entity.id
_entity.type
_entity.pdbx_description
1 polymer ?
#
loop_
_entity_poly.entity_id
_entity_poly.type
_entity_poly.pdbx_seq_one_letter_code
_entity_poly.pdbx_strand_id
1 'polypeptide(L)'
;VGLSEEEIKDISQIYIVACGSAYHVGIAAQYVIEDLAKIPVRVELGSEFRYRNPLLDPKGLVIVISQSGETADTKAALEEAKARGARVLSIVNVVGSAIAKASDDVIYTWAGPEIAVATTKAYSTQLTVIYLIAAYMADKLGKISKEEYADFIKEIESLPDKVAEILKSKEDVQYLASKFYNCIQYSLSAETLTMLYLLKAH
;
A
#
# COMPACT_ATOMS: atom_id res chain seq x y z
N VAL A 1 4.40 6.63 12.46
CA VAL A 1 3.52 7.58 11.78
C VAL A 1 3.39 8.79 12.68
N GLY A 2 3.67 9.99 12.17
CA GLY A 2 3.59 11.23 12.96
C GLY A 2 2.15 11.67 13.30
N LEU A 3 1.14 10.85 12.96
CA LEU A 3 -0.26 11.11 13.25
C LEU A 3 -0.58 10.78 14.72
N SER A 4 -1.08 11.76 15.46
CA SER A 4 -1.64 11.54 16.79
C SER A 4 -2.95 10.75 16.72
N GLU A 5 -3.39 10.21 17.86
CA GLU A 5 -4.65 9.48 17.94
C GLU A 5 -5.85 10.39 17.63
N GLU A 6 -5.78 11.66 18.01
CA GLU A 6 -6.82 12.65 17.73
C GLU A 6 -6.91 12.94 16.24
N GLU A 7 -5.78 13.12 15.57
CA GLU A 7 -5.71 13.32 14.11
C GLU A 7 -6.28 12.10 13.36
N ILE A 8 -5.97 10.87 13.81
CA ILE A 8 -6.53 9.66 13.20
C ILE A 8 -8.06 9.61 13.35
N LYS A 9 -8.59 10.00 14.51
CA LYS A 9 -10.04 10.05 14.76
C LYS A 9 -10.76 11.10 13.91
N ASP A 10 -10.04 12.13 13.48
CA ASP A 10 -10.60 13.21 12.67
C ASP A 10 -10.57 12.92 11.15
N ILE A 11 -9.85 11.87 10.73
CA ILE A 11 -9.79 11.51 9.31
C ILE A 11 -11.16 11.03 8.82
N SER A 12 -11.75 11.78 7.90
CA SER A 12 -13.03 11.47 7.28
C SER A 12 -12.92 10.60 6.04
N GLN A 13 -11.81 10.72 5.29
CA GLN A 13 -11.56 10.02 4.05
C GLN A 13 -10.06 9.88 3.78
N ILE A 14 -9.66 8.81 3.12
CA ILE A 14 -8.29 8.60 2.66
C ILE A 14 -8.26 8.62 1.12
N TYR A 15 -7.31 9.36 0.56
CA TYR A 15 -7.00 9.36 -0.87
C TYR A 15 -5.66 8.68 -1.06
N ILE A 16 -5.59 7.63 -1.86
CA ILE A 16 -4.33 6.95 -2.18
C ILE A 16 -3.95 7.29 -3.61
N VAL A 17 -2.76 7.85 -3.79
CA VAL A 17 -2.29 8.31 -5.11
C VAL A 17 -0.96 7.66 -5.43
N ALA A 18 -0.89 6.97 -6.57
CA ALA A 18 0.29 6.25 -7.01
C ALA A 18 0.30 6.01 -8.52
N CYS A 19 1.39 5.45 -9.04
CA CYS A 19 1.55 5.06 -10.44
C CYS A 19 2.05 3.62 -10.56
N GLY A 20 1.74 2.95 -11.67
CA GLY A 20 2.23 1.60 -11.98
C GLY A 20 1.84 0.56 -10.91
N SER A 21 2.79 -0.27 -10.51
CA SER A 21 2.54 -1.34 -9.52
C SER A 21 2.08 -0.79 -8.16
N ALA A 22 2.57 0.39 -7.76
CA ALA A 22 2.15 1.03 -6.51
C ALA A 22 0.67 1.47 -6.53
N TYR A 23 0.10 1.78 -7.70
CA TYR A 23 -1.34 2.03 -7.83
C TYR A 23 -2.16 0.78 -7.46
N HIS A 24 -1.70 -0.40 -7.86
CA HIS A 24 -2.37 -1.67 -7.48
C HIS A 24 -2.23 -1.98 -5.99
N VAL A 25 -1.15 -1.55 -5.34
CA VAL A 25 -1.08 -1.55 -3.86
C VAL A 25 -2.20 -0.68 -3.28
N GLY A 26 -2.44 0.50 -3.87
CA GLY A 26 -3.55 1.37 -3.48
C GLY A 26 -4.91 0.70 -3.60
N ILE A 27 -5.16 -0.04 -4.69
CA ILE A 27 -6.40 -0.81 -4.86
C ILE A 27 -6.58 -1.86 -3.75
N ALA A 28 -5.53 -2.62 -3.43
CA ALA A 28 -5.59 -3.58 -2.32
C ALA A 28 -5.78 -2.86 -0.96
N ALA A 29 -5.12 -1.72 -0.77
CA ALA A 29 -5.23 -0.88 0.41
C ALA A 29 -6.67 -0.42 0.69
N GLN A 30 -7.41 -0.07 -0.36
CA GLN A 30 -8.81 0.35 -0.25
C GLN A 30 -9.62 -0.71 0.50
N TYR A 31 -9.58 -1.96 0.05
CA TYR A 31 -10.33 -3.05 0.68
C TYR A 31 -9.95 -3.24 2.15
N VAL A 32 -8.66 -3.23 2.45
CA VAL A 32 -8.18 -3.51 3.81
C VAL A 32 -8.48 -2.36 4.77
N ILE A 33 -8.28 -1.12 4.37
CA ILE A 33 -8.54 0.05 5.22
C ILE A 33 -10.06 0.21 5.45
N GLU A 34 -10.87 0.06 4.40
CA GLU A 34 -12.33 0.14 4.53
C GLU A 34 -12.88 -1.00 5.39
N ASP A 35 -12.32 -2.23 5.28
CA ASP A 35 -12.77 -3.36 6.12
C ASP A 35 -12.32 -3.23 7.57
N LEU A 36 -11.08 -2.85 7.85
CA LEU A 36 -10.56 -2.79 9.21
C LEU A 36 -10.86 -1.46 9.92
N ALA A 37 -10.51 -0.34 9.30
CA ALA A 37 -10.59 0.98 9.93
C ALA A 37 -11.95 1.66 9.70
N LYS A 38 -12.75 1.18 8.76
CA LYS A 38 -14.06 1.76 8.38
C LYS A 38 -13.97 3.22 7.91
N ILE A 39 -12.85 3.60 7.30
CA ILE A 39 -12.63 4.90 6.69
C ILE A 39 -12.79 4.73 5.17
N PRO A 40 -13.61 5.55 4.48
CA PRO A 40 -13.73 5.51 3.03
C PRO A 40 -12.38 5.79 2.35
N VAL A 41 -12.05 5.01 1.32
CA VAL A 41 -10.79 5.16 0.56
C VAL A 41 -11.08 5.40 -0.91
N ARG A 42 -10.37 6.34 -1.49
CA ARG A 42 -10.39 6.61 -2.92
C ARG A 42 -8.98 6.44 -3.50
N VAL A 43 -8.86 5.61 -4.53
CA VAL A 43 -7.57 5.33 -5.18
C VAL A 43 -7.52 5.99 -6.54
N GLU A 44 -6.45 6.72 -6.83
CA GLU A 44 -6.28 7.46 -8.06
C GLU A 44 -4.87 7.31 -8.65
N LEU A 45 -4.79 7.34 -9.97
CA LEU A 45 -3.51 7.46 -10.68
C LEU A 45 -2.94 8.87 -10.45
N GLY A 46 -1.63 8.96 -10.18
CA GLY A 46 -0.95 10.23 -9.98
C GLY A 46 -1.08 11.17 -11.18
N SER A 47 -1.05 10.64 -12.41
CA SER A 47 -1.28 11.40 -13.63
C SER A 47 -2.67 12.02 -13.70
N GLU A 48 -3.70 11.28 -13.30
CA GLU A 48 -5.07 11.79 -13.31
C GLU A 48 -5.30 12.80 -12.18
N PHE A 49 -4.82 12.47 -10.97
CA PHE A 49 -5.00 13.30 -9.79
C PHE A 49 -4.47 14.72 -10.01
N ARG A 50 -3.26 14.86 -10.59
CA ARG A 50 -2.61 16.17 -10.80
C ARG A 50 -3.36 17.09 -11.78
N TYR A 51 -4.13 16.53 -12.74
CA TYR A 51 -4.75 17.33 -13.79
C TYR A 51 -6.25 17.54 -13.61
N ARG A 52 -6.92 16.67 -12.85
CA ARG A 52 -8.39 16.73 -12.75
C ARG A 52 -8.95 17.73 -11.73
N ASN A 53 -8.10 18.51 -11.04
CA ASN A 53 -8.54 19.44 -10.00
C ASN A 53 -9.31 18.73 -8.88
N PRO A 54 -8.66 17.85 -8.06
CA PRO A 54 -9.37 17.00 -7.11
C PRO A 54 -10.07 17.80 -6.03
N LEU A 55 -11.30 17.40 -5.71
CA LEU A 55 -12.01 17.88 -4.52
C LEU A 55 -11.57 17.03 -3.33
N LEU A 56 -10.81 17.62 -2.43
CA LEU A 56 -10.34 16.96 -1.21
C LEU A 56 -11.20 17.38 -0.03
N ASP A 57 -11.52 16.41 0.83
CA ASP A 57 -12.13 16.70 2.11
C ASP A 57 -11.12 17.42 3.01
N PRO A 58 -11.48 18.50 3.71
CA PRO A 58 -10.57 19.21 4.63
C PRO A 58 -9.97 18.34 5.74
N LYS A 59 -10.64 17.23 6.09
CA LYS A 59 -10.18 16.21 7.03
C LYS A 59 -9.65 14.97 6.34
N GLY A 60 -9.36 15.06 5.05
CA GLY A 60 -8.84 13.97 4.25
C GLY A 60 -7.32 13.77 4.46
N LEU A 61 -6.90 12.51 4.52
CA LEU A 61 -5.49 12.14 4.46
C LEU A 61 -5.15 11.69 3.05
N VAL A 62 -4.11 12.27 2.46
CA VAL A 62 -3.57 11.80 1.17
C VAL A 62 -2.37 10.88 1.44
N ILE A 63 -2.44 9.65 0.98
CA ILE A 63 -1.33 8.69 1.03
C ILE A 63 -0.73 8.56 -0.37
N VAL A 64 0.54 8.89 -0.52
CA VAL A 64 1.26 8.69 -1.77
C VAL A 64 2.20 7.49 -1.67
N ILE A 65 2.21 6.62 -2.68
CA ILE A 65 3.01 5.41 -2.69
C ILE A 65 3.97 5.44 -3.88
N SER A 66 5.26 5.31 -3.62
CA SER A 66 6.29 5.26 -4.66
C SER A 66 7.51 4.47 -4.18
N GLN A 67 7.98 3.50 -4.95
CA GLN A 67 9.19 2.77 -4.60
C GLN A 67 10.42 3.68 -4.58
N SER A 68 10.66 4.41 -5.66
CA SER A 68 11.82 5.31 -5.80
C SER A 68 11.68 6.62 -5.02
N GLY A 69 10.44 7.06 -4.77
CA GLY A 69 10.16 8.39 -4.26
C GLY A 69 10.49 9.53 -5.24
N GLU A 70 10.73 9.20 -6.53
CA GLU A 70 11.09 10.16 -7.58
C GLU A 70 10.08 10.17 -8.75
N THR A 71 8.97 9.42 -8.64
CA THR A 71 7.94 9.35 -9.68
C THR A 71 7.31 10.72 -9.90
N ALA A 72 7.52 11.30 -11.09
CA ALA A 72 7.14 12.68 -11.39
C ALA A 72 5.65 12.98 -11.16
N ASP A 73 4.76 12.10 -11.66
CA ASP A 73 3.32 12.30 -11.49
C ASP A 73 2.87 12.16 -10.04
N THR A 74 3.44 11.20 -9.29
CA THR A 74 3.15 11.03 -7.87
C THR A 74 3.63 12.22 -7.05
N LYS A 75 4.82 12.76 -7.37
CA LYS A 75 5.34 13.98 -6.74
C LYS A 75 4.46 15.19 -7.03
N ALA A 76 4.07 15.39 -8.28
CA ALA A 76 3.18 16.49 -8.65
C ALA A 76 1.79 16.37 -7.99
N ALA A 77 1.26 15.15 -7.87
CA ALA A 77 0.02 14.90 -7.14
C ALA A 77 0.14 15.22 -5.64
N LEU A 78 1.29 14.90 -5.02
CA LEU A 78 1.59 15.30 -3.64
C LEU A 78 1.60 16.83 -3.50
N GLU A 79 2.29 17.53 -4.39
CA GLU A 79 2.37 19.01 -4.38
C GLU A 79 0.98 19.64 -4.55
N GLU A 80 0.15 19.09 -5.44
CA GLU A 80 -1.24 19.50 -5.63
C GLU A 80 -2.09 19.28 -4.38
N ALA A 81 -1.95 18.11 -3.73
CA ALA A 81 -2.64 17.82 -2.47
C ALA A 81 -2.27 18.82 -1.36
N LYS A 82 -0.98 19.11 -1.20
CA LYS A 82 -0.50 20.09 -0.22
C LYS A 82 -0.95 21.52 -0.54
N ALA A 83 -0.96 21.92 -1.79
CA ALA A 83 -1.46 23.22 -2.22
C ALA A 83 -2.95 23.42 -1.86
N ARG A 84 -3.70 22.32 -1.71
CA ARG A 84 -5.10 22.30 -1.25
C ARG A 84 -5.25 22.15 0.26
N GLY A 85 -4.17 22.15 1.01
CA GLY A 85 -4.18 22.05 2.46
C GLY A 85 -4.34 20.62 3.01
N ALA A 86 -4.26 19.59 2.18
CA ALA A 86 -4.32 18.21 2.64
C ALA A 86 -3.01 17.82 3.33
N ARG A 87 -3.11 17.02 4.40
CA ARG A 87 -1.96 16.33 4.99
C ARG A 87 -1.55 15.16 4.13
N VAL A 88 -0.25 15.00 3.92
CA VAL A 88 0.30 13.96 3.04
C VAL A 88 1.22 13.02 3.79
N LEU A 89 0.87 11.73 3.80
CA LEU A 89 1.71 10.62 4.24
C LEU A 89 2.32 9.94 3.01
N SER A 90 3.62 9.75 2.98
CA SER A 90 4.26 8.98 1.91
C SER A 90 4.76 7.61 2.37
N ILE A 91 4.61 6.62 1.49
CA ILE A 91 5.20 5.29 1.60
C ILE A 91 6.24 5.17 0.50
N VAL A 92 7.51 5.19 0.87
CA VAL A 92 8.64 5.17 -0.08
C VAL A 92 9.73 4.22 0.39
N ASN A 93 10.58 3.76 -0.54
CA ASN A 93 11.71 2.91 -0.18
C ASN A 93 13.03 3.70 -0.07
N VAL A 94 13.18 4.79 -0.85
CA VAL A 94 14.43 5.54 -0.90
C VAL A 94 14.41 6.69 0.10
N VAL A 95 15.34 6.60 1.07
CA VAL A 95 15.52 7.63 2.09
C VAL A 95 15.97 8.94 1.45
N GLY A 96 15.34 10.06 1.86
CA GLY A 96 15.69 11.38 1.36
C GLY A 96 15.29 11.67 -0.08
N SER A 97 14.45 10.83 -0.69
CA SER A 97 13.88 11.08 -2.02
C SER A 97 13.03 12.37 -2.06
N ALA A 98 12.73 12.84 -3.27
CA ALA A 98 11.97 14.07 -3.47
C ALA A 98 10.57 14.01 -2.83
N ILE A 99 9.88 12.88 -2.97
CA ILE A 99 8.57 12.65 -2.33
C ILE A 99 8.72 12.64 -0.81
N ALA A 100 9.73 11.93 -0.26
CA ALA A 100 9.95 11.90 1.18
C ALA A 100 10.17 13.29 1.77
N LYS A 101 10.98 14.14 1.11
CA LYS A 101 11.25 15.51 1.56
C LYS A 101 10.04 16.44 1.49
N ALA A 102 9.14 16.19 0.56
CA ALA A 102 7.97 17.04 0.33
C ALA A 102 6.75 16.65 1.20
N SER A 103 6.75 15.44 1.77
CA SER A 103 5.65 14.91 2.58
C SER A 103 5.65 15.45 4.01
N ASP A 104 4.48 15.44 4.66
CA ASP A 104 4.36 15.78 6.08
C ASP A 104 4.80 14.62 6.96
N ASP A 105 4.47 13.40 6.55
CA ASP A 105 4.85 12.14 7.20
C ASP A 105 5.45 11.17 6.18
N VAL A 106 6.39 10.35 6.63
CA VAL A 106 7.06 9.35 5.77
C VAL A 106 7.16 8.01 6.47
N ILE A 107 6.82 6.95 5.75
CA ILE A 107 7.11 5.57 6.13
C ILE A 107 8.03 4.97 5.08
N TYR A 108 9.18 4.46 5.51
CA TYR A 108 10.12 3.77 4.64
C TYR A 108 9.87 2.26 4.67
N THR A 109 9.80 1.64 3.48
CA THR A 109 9.54 0.20 3.35
C THR A 109 10.75 -0.67 3.68
N TRP A 110 11.96 -0.09 3.65
CA TRP A 110 13.23 -0.79 3.92
C TRP A 110 13.46 -2.05 3.08
N ALA A 111 12.90 -2.09 1.87
CA ALA A 111 13.01 -3.24 0.97
C ALA A 111 14.42 -3.43 0.37
N GLY A 112 15.35 -2.53 0.67
CA GLY A 112 16.65 -2.49 0.03
C GLY A 112 16.58 -2.03 -1.43
N PRO A 113 17.69 -2.04 -2.19
CA PRO A 113 17.72 -1.61 -3.58
C PRO A 113 16.81 -2.48 -4.45
N GLU A 114 15.91 -1.85 -5.22
CA GLU A 114 15.08 -2.51 -6.25
C GLU A 114 15.63 -2.14 -7.62
N ILE A 115 16.10 -3.13 -8.35
CA ILE A 115 16.74 -2.94 -9.66
C ILE A 115 15.76 -3.20 -10.80
N ALA A 116 14.76 -4.06 -10.55
CA ALA A 116 13.77 -4.41 -11.57
C ALA A 116 12.68 -3.35 -11.70
N VAL A 117 12.34 -2.98 -12.94
CA VAL A 117 11.21 -2.10 -13.23
C VAL A 117 9.89 -2.79 -12.87
N ALA A 118 9.73 -4.07 -13.22
CA ALA A 118 8.62 -4.90 -12.79
C ALA A 118 8.89 -5.41 -11.36
N THR A 119 8.67 -4.56 -10.40
CA THR A 119 8.99 -4.77 -8.99
C THR A 119 8.29 -5.97 -8.37
N THR A 120 8.99 -6.71 -7.52
CA THR A 120 8.43 -7.83 -6.75
C THR A 120 8.43 -7.49 -5.26
N LYS A 121 9.61 -7.38 -4.67
CA LYS A 121 9.76 -7.12 -3.23
C LYS A 121 9.22 -5.76 -2.79
N ALA A 122 9.36 -4.73 -3.62
CA ALA A 122 8.83 -3.42 -3.28
C ALA A 122 7.30 -3.42 -3.21
N TYR A 123 6.63 -4.17 -4.09
CA TYR A 123 5.17 -4.36 -4.04
C TYR A 123 4.74 -5.03 -2.73
N SER A 124 5.38 -6.14 -2.37
CA SER A 124 5.04 -6.90 -1.15
C SER A 124 5.29 -6.08 0.12
N THR A 125 6.41 -5.34 0.19
CA THR A 125 6.71 -4.50 1.34
C THR A 125 5.78 -3.29 1.46
N GLN A 126 5.35 -2.70 0.34
CA GLN A 126 4.32 -1.66 0.34
C GLN A 126 2.99 -2.19 0.85
N LEU A 127 2.56 -3.39 0.44
CA LEU A 127 1.35 -4.05 0.97
C LEU A 127 1.47 -4.28 2.48
N THR A 128 2.61 -4.77 2.95
CA THR A 128 2.85 -4.99 4.39
C THR A 128 2.70 -3.68 5.18
N VAL A 129 3.27 -2.58 4.68
CA VAL A 129 3.12 -1.26 5.31
C VAL A 129 1.66 -0.82 5.34
N ILE A 130 0.91 -1.03 4.26
CA ILE A 130 -0.53 -0.71 4.21
C ILE A 130 -1.31 -1.52 5.24
N TYR A 131 -1.05 -2.81 5.38
CA TYR A 131 -1.70 -3.66 6.37
C TYR A 131 -1.41 -3.18 7.80
N LEU A 132 -0.16 -2.79 8.08
CA LEU A 132 0.21 -2.21 9.37
C LEU A 132 -0.52 -0.89 9.64
N ILE A 133 -0.63 -0.01 8.64
CA ILE A 133 -1.38 1.25 8.75
C ILE A 133 -2.86 0.97 9.03
N ALA A 134 -3.48 0.07 8.27
CA ALA A 134 -4.89 -0.27 8.42
C ALA A 134 -5.20 -0.83 9.82
N ALA A 135 -4.40 -1.79 10.30
CA ALA A 135 -4.54 -2.35 11.63
C ALA A 135 -4.31 -1.30 12.73
N TYR A 136 -3.28 -0.46 12.59
CA TYR A 136 -2.99 0.61 13.52
C TYR A 136 -4.15 1.62 13.62
N MET A 137 -4.67 2.08 12.48
CA MET A 137 -5.83 2.96 12.45
C MET A 137 -7.06 2.32 13.06
N ALA A 138 -7.33 1.05 12.73
CA ALA A 138 -8.46 0.29 13.27
C ALA A 138 -8.39 0.17 14.81
N ASP A 139 -7.20 -0.10 15.36
CA ASP A 139 -6.96 -0.11 16.82
C ASP A 139 -7.23 1.25 17.44
N LYS A 140 -6.67 2.34 16.87
CA LYS A 140 -6.85 3.70 17.40
C LYS A 140 -8.30 4.20 17.31
N LEU A 141 -9.04 3.73 16.34
CA LEU A 141 -10.46 4.03 16.16
C LEU A 141 -11.39 3.09 16.97
N GLY A 142 -10.83 2.10 17.66
CA GLY A 142 -11.61 1.11 18.41
C GLY A 142 -12.50 0.25 17.51
N LYS A 143 -12.07 -0.01 16.27
CA LYS A 143 -12.81 -0.84 15.30
C LYS A 143 -12.47 -2.31 15.41
N ILE A 144 -11.36 -2.64 16.02
CA ILE A 144 -10.91 -4.00 16.34
C ILE A 144 -10.51 -4.06 17.80
N SER A 145 -10.61 -5.23 18.41
CA SER A 145 -10.14 -5.49 19.78
C SER A 145 -8.61 -5.53 19.86
N LYS A 146 -8.07 -5.41 21.05
CA LYS A 146 -6.62 -5.56 21.27
C LYS A 146 -6.11 -6.96 20.93
N GLU A 147 -6.94 -7.97 21.10
CA GLU A 147 -6.64 -9.35 20.76
C GLU A 147 -6.56 -9.51 19.23
N GLU A 148 -7.58 -9.06 18.50
CA GLU A 148 -7.59 -9.06 17.03
C GLU A 148 -6.40 -8.29 16.46
N TYR A 149 -6.04 -7.14 17.04
CA TYR A 149 -4.85 -6.39 16.65
C TYR A 149 -3.57 -7.19 16.85
N ALA A 150 -3.41 -7.81 18.02
CA ALA A 150 -2.22 -8.60 18.34
C ALA A 150 -2.08 -9.82 17.42
N ASP A 151 -3.18 -10.52 17.15
CA ASP A 151 -3.20 -11.66 16.25
C ASP A 151 -2.86 -11.24 14.81
N PHE A 152 -3.40 -10.12 14.35
CA PHE A 152 -3.08 -9.58 13.03
C PHE A 152 -1.59 -9.24 12.88
N ILE A 153 -0.98 -8.61 13.89
CA ILE A 153 0.47 -8.31 13.89
C ILE A 153 1.28 -9.60 13.85
N LYS A 154 0.90 -10.60 14.66
CA LYS A 154 1.56 -11.91 14.70
C LYS A 154 1.51 -12.62 13.33
N GLU A 155 0.38 -12.53 12.63
CA GLU A 155 0.25 -13.07 11.27
C GLU A 155 1.20 -12.35 10.29
N ILE A 156 1.31 -11.02 10.36
CA ILE A 156 2.28 -10.26 9.55
C ILE A 156 3.71 -10.68 9.88
N GLU A 157 4.07 -10.85 11.14
CA GLU A 157 5.40 -11.31 11.57
C GLU A 157 5.74 -12.71 11.04
N SER A 158 4.74 -13.56 10.81
CA SER A 158 4.91 -14.90 10.24
C SER A 158 5.11 -14.93 8.72
N LEU A 159 4.86 -13.82 8.01
CA LEU A 159 4.95 -13.77 6.54
C LEU A 159 6.32 -14.19 5.96
N PRO A 160 7.47 -13.83 6.53
CA PRO A 160 8.76 -14.28 6.01
C PRO A 160 8.89 -15.79 5.96
N ASP A 161 8.44 -16.49 7.00
CA ASP A 161 8.49 -17.96 7.07
C ASP A 161 7.53 -18.60 6.07
N LYS A 162 6.31 -18.05 5.94
CA LYS A 162 5.33 -18.49 4.94
C LYS A 162 5.86 -18.30 3.51
N VAL A 163 6.49 -17.18 3.22
CA VAL A 163 7.14 -16.93 1.91
C VAL A 163 8.30 -17.89 1.69
N ALA A 164 9.14 -18.14 2.69
CA ALA A 164 10.23 -19.11 2.59
C ALA A 164 9.72 -20.52 2.29
N GLU A 165 8.58 -20.92 2.86
CA GLU A 165 7.95 -22.21 2.57
C GLU A 165 7.46 -22.28 1.11
N ILE A 166 6.78 -21.26 0.62
CA ILE A 166 6.31 -21.19 -0.78
C ILE A 166 7.50 -21.27 -1.76
N LEU A 167 8.62 -20.65 -1.45
CA LEU A 167 9.81 -20.66 -2.30
C LEU A 167 10.47 -22.04 -2.40
N LYS A 168 10.16 -23.00 -1.54
CA LYS A 168 10.62 -24.40 -1.68
C LYS A 168 10.04 -25.09 -2.91
N SER A 169 8.85 -24.70 -3.36
CA SER A 169 8.20 -25.24 -4.56
C SER A 169 8.54 -24.50 -5.85
N LYS A 170 9.66 -23.78 -5.89
CA LYS A 170 10.08 -23.01 -7.09
C LYS A 170 10.26 -23.88 -8.34
N GLU A 171 10.63 -25.15 -8.18
CA GLU A 171 10.85 -26.08 -9.28
C GLU A 171 9.54 -26.41 -10.00
N ASP A 172 8.42 -26.50 -9.28
CA ASP A 172 7.08 -26.69 -9.86
C ASP A 172 6.70 -25.49 -10.73
N VAL A 173 6.98 -24.27 -10.24
CA VAL A 173 6.73 -23.05 -10.99
C VAL A 173 7.62 -22.97 -12.24
N GLN A 174 8.89 -23.36 -12.14
CA GLN A 174 9.79 -23.42 -13.27
C GLN A 174 9.33 -24.45 -14.31
N TYR A 175 8.85 -25.62 -13.88
CA TYR A 175 8.27 -26.62 -14.76
C TYR A 175 7.05 -26.06 -15.50
N LEU A 176 6.12 -25.42 -14.82
CA LEU A 176 4.98 -24.76 -15.43
C LEU A 176 5.41 -23.69 -16.43
N ALA A 177 6.34 -22.83 -16.05
CA ALA A 177 6.88 -21.80 -16.93
C ALA A 177 7.49 -22.38 -18.21
N SER A 178 8.19 -23.54 -18.10
CA SER A 178 8.75 -24.25 -19.24
C SER A 178 7.70 -24.77 -20.24
N LYS A 179 6.48 -25.03 -19.76
CA LYS A 179 5.35 -25.44 -20.61
C LYS A 179 4.77 -24.30 -21.43
N PHE A 180 4.84 -23.10 -20.88
CA PHE A 180 4.15 -21.93 -21.43
C PHE A 180 5.07 -20.88 -22.06
N TYR A 181 6.41 -21.05 -22.01
CA TYR A 181 7.35 -20.02 -22.45
C TYR A 181 7.22 -19.67 -23.95
N ASN A 182 6.68 -20.58 -24.79
CA ASN A 182 6.39 -20.34 -26.20
C ASN A 182 4.99 -19.76 -26.46
N CYS A 183 4.17 -19.55 -25.44
CA CYS A 183 2.85 -18.98 -25.61
C CYS A 183 2.98 -17.48 -25.94
N ILE A 184 2.30 -17.04 -27.00
CA ILE A 184 2.27 -15.63 -27.40
C ILE A 184 1.45 -14.80 -26.41
N GLN A 185 0.45 -15.42 -25.79
CA GLN A 185 -0.44 -14.77 -24.83
C GLN A 185 -0.90 -15.74 -23.76
N TYR A 186 -0.90 -15.31 -22.51
CA TYR A 186 -1.54 -16.02 -21.40
C TYR A 186 -2.15 -14.99 -20.44
N SER A 187 -3.15 -15.41 -19.69
CA SER A 187 -3.79 -14.61 -18.66
C SER A 187 -3.65 -15.28 -17.31
N LEU A 188 -3.30 -14.52 -16.30
CA LEU A 188 -3.33 -14.92 -14.90
C LEU A 188 -4.50 -14.19 -14.23
N SER A 189 -5.35 -14.93 -13.56
CA SER A 189 -6.45 -14.37 -12.77
C SER A 189 -6.36 -14.86 -11.33
N ALA A 190 -6.64 -13.98 -10.40
CA ALA A 190 -6.76 -14.29 -8.98
C ALA A 190 -7.93 -13.52 -8.39
N GLU A 191 -8.66 -14.14 -7.48
CA GLU A 191 -9.75 -13.48 -6.79
C GLU A 191 -9.20 -12.60 -5.65
N THR A 192 -9.64 -11.36 -5.60
CA THR A 192 -9.23 -10.38 -4.57
C THR A 192 -9.56 -10.85 -3.15
N LEU A 193 -10.65 -11.61 -3.01
CA LEU A 193 -11.09 -12.19 -1.73
C LEU A 193 -10.12 -13.24 -1.17
N THR A 194 -9.33 -13.90 -2.02
CA THR A 194 -8.41 -14.96 -1.57
C THR A 194 -7.35 -14.41 -0.62
N MET A 195 -6.88 -13.18 -0.82
CA MET A 195 -5.92 -12.54 0.09
C MET A 195 -6.53 -12.19 1.46
N LEU A 196 -7.78 -11.74 1.49
CA LEU A 196 -8.50 -11.43 2.74
C LEU A 196 -8.93 -12.71 3.49
N TYR A 197 -9.29 -13.78 2.76
CA TYR A 197 -9.65 -15.06 3.36
C TYR A 197 -8.45 -15.80 3.96
N LEU A 198 -7.26 -15.68 3.38
CA LEU A 198 -6.03 -16.25 3.95
C LEU A 198 -5.65 -15.61 5.29
N LEU A 199 -6.10 -14.38 5.54
CA LEU A 199 -5.93 -13.67 6.82
C LEU A 199 -7.06 -13.99 7.82
N LYS A 200 -8.20 -14.53 7.38
CA LYS A 200 -9.37 -14.86 8.24
C LYS A 200 -9.53 -16.37 8.50
N ALA A 201 -8.70 -17.23 7.91
CA ALA A 201 -8.87 -18.69 7.95
C ALA A 201 -8.08 -19.37 9.08
N HIS A 202 -7.97 -18.70 10.24
CA HIS A 202 -7.46 -19.33 11.46
C HIS A 202 -8.26 -18.89 12.67
#